data_c25efea981fa489ca92b6f2c15e4e272
#
_entry.id   c25efea981fa489ca92b6f2c15e4e272
#
_cell.length_a   1.000
_cell.length_b   1.000
_cell.length_c   1.000
_cell.angle_alpha   90.00
_cell.angle_beta   90.00
_cell.angle_gamma   90.00
#
_symmetry.space_group_name_H-M   'P 1'
#
loop_
_entity.id
_entity.type
_entity.pdbx_description
1 polymer ?
#
loop_
_entity_poly.entity_id
_entity_poly.type
_entity_poly.pdbx_seq_one_letter_code
_entity_poly.pdbx_strand_id
1 'polypeptide(L)'
;EADGAGYTATKEEFVTGAPLPITDAIIHPDDGAMYFTIGGRRVQSGLYRVTYVGKESTALVQAKPKTTRSRDTRHMLESFHGKQDPKAVETAWPYLEDSDRLIRWAARIAIEHQPTETWANKALSDPNPATQVEALLALTRVTGTCPQHRNDQTGPIDLEMRGKLLAALLAVDPSKLNHAQKLTLYRTLQITLVRFGRPDNATVSSLIEKFDPLFPA
;
A
#
# COMPACT_ATOMS: atom_id res chain seq x y z
N GLU A 1 -9.98 -17.08 -7.76
CA GLU A 1 -11.37 -16.63 -7.62
C GLU A 1 -11.40 -15.17 -7.17
N ALA A 2 -12.47 -14.44 -7.54
CA ALA A 2 -12.64 -13.05 -7.08
C ALA A 2 -12.99 -13.03 -5.58
N ASP A 3 -12.30 -12.17 -4.81
CA ASP A 3 -12.49 -12.00 -3.38
C ASP A 3 -12.41 -10.51 -3.03
N GLY A 4 -13.53 -9.92 -2.64
CA GLY A 4 -13.63 -8.47 -2.45
C GLY A 4 -13.16 -7.69 -3.66
N ALA A 5 -12.26 -6.74 -3.45
CA ALA A 5 -11.60 -5.96 -4.50
C ALA A 5 -10.36 -6.65 -5.11
N GLY A 6 -10.04 -7.86 -4.68
CA GLY A 6 -8.89 -8.64 -5.13
C GLY A 6 -9.25 -10.03 -5.63
N TYR A 7 -8.30 -10.94 -5.41
CA TYR A 7 -8.44 -12.34 -5.74
C TYR A 7 -7.88 -13.21 -4.62
N THR A 8 -8.48 -14.37 -4.44
CA THR A 8 -7.89 -15.50 -3.72
C THR A 8 -7.44 -16.56 -4.72
N ALA A 9 -6.41 -17.31 -4.37
CA ALA A 9 -5.87 -18.37 -5.22
C ALA A 9 -5.52 -19.60 -4.39
N THR A 10 -5.71 -20.76 -4.99
CA THR A 10 -5.18 -22.00 -4.46
C THR A 10 -3.83 -22.28 -5.14
N LYS A 11 -2.82 -22.59 -4.33
CA LYS A 11 -1.51 -22.98 -4.85
C LYS A 11 -1.59 -24.44 -5.33
N GLU A 12 -1.12 -24.65 -6.57
CA GLU A 12 -0.91 -25.98 -7.14
C GLU A 12 0.55 -26.08 -7.61
N GLU A 13 1.20 -27.19 -7.29
CA GLU A 13 2.57 -27.44 -7.72
C GLU A 13 2.57 -27.95 -9.17
N PHE A 14 3.27 -27.23 -10.04
CA PHE A 14 3.38 -27.55 -11.45
C PHE A 14 4.76 -28.15 -11.79
N VAL A 15 5.83 -27.48 -11.40
CA VAL A 15 7.23 -27.93 -11.54
C VAL A 15 7.95 -27.67 -10.24
N THR A 16 8.65 -28.66 -9.72
CA THR A 16 9.43 -28.56 -8.48
C THR A 16 10.87 -28.95 -8.72
N GLY A 17 11.78 -28.37 -7.96
CA GLY A 17 13.21 -28.66 -7.98
C GLY A 17 13.93 -27.91 -6.85
N ALA A 18 15.14 -28.40 -6.54
CA ALA A 18 15.97 -27.77 -5.52
C ALA A 18 17.43 -27.71 -5.99
N PRO A 19 17.98 -26.53 -6.28
CA PRO A 19 17.33 -25.21 -6.25
C PRO A 19 16.53 -24.94 -7.53
N LEU A 20 15.39 -24.23 -7.39
CA LEU A 20 14.59 -23.74 -8.54
C LEU A 20 14.11 -22.29 -8.29
N PRO A 21 15.03 -21.33 -8.11
CA PRO A 21 14.65 -19.92 -7.92
C PRO A 21 14.23 -19.31 -9.25
N ILE A 22 12.95 -19.41 -9.59
CA ILE A 22 12.39 -18.85 -10.83
C ILE A 22 12.50 -17.33 -10.78
N THR A 23 13.03 -16.74 -11.85
CA THR A 23 13.16 -15.29 -12.01
C THR A 23 12.14 -14.73 -12.99
N ASP A 24 11.75 -15.50 -14.01
CA ASP A 24 10.72 -15.12 -14.99
C ASP A 24 10.17 -16.36 -15.70
N ALA A 25 8.94 -16.25 -16.25
CA ALA A 25 8.31 -17.29 -17.04
C ALA A 25 7.40 -16.68 -18.11
N ILE A 26 7.49 -17.19 -19.34
CA ILE A 26 6.61 -16.78 -20.46
C ILE A 26 6.10 -17.99 -21.22
N ILE A 27 4.95 -17.83 -21.86
CA ILE A 27 4.50 -18.74 -22.92
C ILE A 27 4.93 -18.15 -24.26
N HIS A 28 5.73 -18.88 -25.01
CA HIS A 28 6.22 -18.41 -26.31
C HIS A 28 5.09 -18.39 -27.33
N PRO A 29 4.88 -17.28 -28.05
CA PRO A 29 3.71 -17.13 -28.91
C PRO A 29 3.72 -18.07 -30.13
N ASP A 30 4.89 -18.44 -30.64
CA ASP A 30 5.01 -19.22 -31.87
C ASP A 30 4.93 -20.73 -31.62
N ASP A 31 5.49 -21.23 -30.53
CA ASP A 31 5.54 -22.67 -30.23
C ASP A 31 4.67 -23.12 -29.07
N GLY A 32 4.05 -22.18 -28.34
CA GLY A 32 3.18 -22.47 -27.21
C GLY A 32 3.88 -23.12 -26.02
N ALA A 33 5.20 -23.26 -26.04
CA ALA A 33 5.96 -23.82 -24.93
C ALA A 33 6.16 -22.77 -23.83
N MET A 34 6.21 -23.22 -22.59
CA MET A 34 6.59 -22.37 -21.47
C MET A 34 8.12 -22.32 -21.38
N TYR A 35 8.67 -21.13 -21.41
CA TYR A 35 10.08 -20.88 -21.10
C TYR A 35 10.16 -20.20 -19.74
N PHE A 36 11.05 -20.69 -18.87
CA PHE A 36 11.33 -20.01 -17.62
C PHE A 36 12.82 -19.97 -17.34
N THR A 37 13.24 -18.94 -16.66
CA THR A 37 14.61 -18.75 -16.23
C THR A 37 14.71 -18.94 -14.72
N ILE A 38 15.84 -19.52 -14.31
CA ILE A 38 16.25 -19.56 -12.91
C ILE A 38 17.51 -18.75 -12.74
N GLY A 39 17.68 -18.18 -11.55
CA GLY A 39 18.86 -17.42 -11.20
C GLY A 39 18.75 -16.88 -9.78
N GLY A 40 19.87 -16.44 -9.26
CA GLY A 40 19.90 -15.87 -7.92
C GLY A 40 21.31 -15.88 -7.35
N ARG A 41 21.45 -15.30 -6.17
CA ARG A 41 22.75 -15.24 -5.51
C ARG A 41 23.22 -16.66 -5.16
N ARG A 42 24.40 -17.05 -5.67
CA ARG A 42 25.02 -18.37 -5.49
C ARG A 42 24.27 -19.54 -6.11
N VAL A 43 23.42 -19.28 -7.10
CA VAL A 43 22.73 -20.30 -7.89
C VAL A 43 23.12 -20.16 -9.34
N GLN A 44 23.44 -21.28 -9.99
CA GLN A 44 23.71 -21.28 -11.42
C GLN A 44 22.44 -20.87 -12.17
N SER A 45 22.55 -19.94 -13.10
CA SER A 45 21.45 -19.52 -13.96
C SER A 45 21.15 -20.61 -14.98
N GLY A 46 19.87 -20.73 -15.33
CA GLY A 46 19.40 -21.69 -16.34
C GLY A 46 18.21 -21.17 -17.09
N LEU A 47 18.03 -21.66 -18.32
CA LEU A 47 16.86 -21.47 -19.15
C LEU A 47 16.23 -22.83 -19.40
N TYR A 48 14.96 -22.97 -19.12
CA TYR A 48 14.21 -24.20 -19.26
C TYR A 48 13.06 -24.01 -20.25
N ARG A 49 12.79 -25.07 -21.00
CA ARG A 49 11.64 -25.17 -21.90
C ARG A 49 10.75 -26.32 -21.46
N VAL A 50 9.48 -26.03 -21.22
CA VAL A 50 8.44 -27.01 -20.88
C VAL A 50 7.45 -27.09 -22.05
N THR A 51 7.24 -28.31 -22.56
CA THR A 51 6.31 -28.57 -23.65
C THR A 51 5.20 -29.48 -23.16
N TYR A 52 3.96 -29.11 -23.48
CA TYR A 52 2.82 -29.99 -23.19
C TYR A 52 2.76 -31.13 -24.21
N VAL A 53 2.65 -32.35 -23.74
CA VAL A 53 2.58 -33.57 -24.54
C VAL A 53 1.22 -34.28 -24.45
N GLY A 54 0.26 -33.67 -23.78
CA GLY A 54 -1.11 -34.17 -23.64
C GLY A 54 -1.95 -33.93 -24.91
N LYS A 55 -3.24 -34.25 -24.79
CA LYS A 55 -4.22 -34.11 -25.91
C LYS A 55 -5.20 -32.96 -25.69
N GLU A 56 -5.22 -32.38 -24.50
CA GLU A 56 -6.10 -31.25 -24.17
C GLU A 56 -5.67 -29.99 -24.92
N SER A 57 -6.61 -29.09 -25.15
CA SER A 57 -6.34 -27.83 -25.80
C SER A 57 -5.39 -26.95 -24.96
N THR A 58 -4.32 -26.47 -25.58
CA THR A 58 -3.43 -25.45 -25.01
C THR A 58 -3.81 -24.02 -25.44
N ALA A 59 -4.97 -23.85 -26.07
CA ALA A 59 -5.45 -22.52 -26.44
C ALA A 59 -5.63 -21.63 -25.20
N LEU A 60 -5.34 -20.34 -25.35
CA LEU A 60 -5.51 -19.36 -24.30
C LEU A 60 -6.92 -19.44 -23.70
N VAL A 61 -6.99 -19.69 -22.41
CA VAL A 61 -8.26 -19.62 -21.67
C VAL A 61 -8.69 -18.15 -21.65
N GLN A 62 -9.73 -17.83 -22.40
CA GLN A 62 -10.38 -16.53 -22.28
C GLN A 62 -11.21 -16.49 -20.99
N ALA A 63 -10.52 -16.35 -19.87
CA ALA A 63 -11.19 -16.08 -18.61
C ALA A 63 -11.78 -14.66 -18.68
N LYS A 64 -13.11 -14.56 -18.80
CA LYS A 64 -13.80 -13.31 -18.48
C LYS A 64 -13.79 -13.20 -16.96
N PRO A 65 -12.98 -12.33 -16.35
CA PRO A 65 -12.97 -12.19 -14.91
C PRO A 65 -14.36 -11.72 -14.48
N LYS A 66 -15.00 -12.45 -13.57
CA LYS A 66 -16.21 -11.95 -12.93
C LYS A 66 -15.82 -10.69 -12.18
N THR A 67 -16.37 -9.54 -12.57
CA THR A 67 -16.20 -8.31 -11.80
C THR A 67 -17.02 -8.42 -10.51
N THR A 68 -16.52 -7.81 -9.45
CA THR A 68 -17.28 -7.60 -8.22
C THR A 68 -17.47 -6.11 -8.03
N ARG A 69 -18.51 -5.70 -7.31
CA ARG A 69 -18.72 -4.29 -6.97
C ARG A 69 -17.47 -3.67 -6.30
N SER A 70 -16.81 -4.43 -5.44
CA SER A 70 -15.57 -4.00 -4.78
C SER A 70 -14.43 -3.75 -5.77
N ARG A 71 -14.28 -4.59 -6.80
CA ARG A 71 -13.28 -4.38 -7.85
C ARG A 71 -13.62 -3.16 -8.70
N ASP A 72 -14.89 -2.98 -9.07
CA ASP A 72 -15.32 -1.81 -9.84
C ASP A 72 -15.05 -0.52 -9.04
N THR A 73 -15.32 -0.53 -7.72
CA THR A 73 -14.98 0.57 -6.82
C THR A 73 -13.46 0.83 -6.80
N ARG A 74 -12.65 -0.22 -6.66
CA ARG A 74 -11.18 -0.08 -6.70
C ARG A 74 -10.72 0.51 -8.02
N HIS A 75 -11.18 0.02 -9.16
CA HIS A 75 -10.81 0.54 -10.48
C HIS A 75 -11.24 2.00 -10.67
N MET A 76 -12.41 2.39 -10.16
CA MET A 76 -12.84 3.78 -10.16
C MET A 76 -11.87 4.66 -9.37
N LEU A 77 -11.42 4.24 -8.19
CA LEU A 77 -10.44 4.96 -7.39
C LEU A 77 -9.06 4.99 -8.07
N GLU A 78 -8.61 3.88 -8.65
CA GLU A 78 -7.36 3.77 -9.41
C GLU A 78 -7.35 4.70 -10.64
N SER A 79 -8.52 5.06 -11.18
CA SER A 79 -8.60 6.01 -12.29
C SER A 79 -8.09 7.43 -11.94
N PHE A 80 -7.95 7.76 -10.66
CA PHE A 80 -7.37 9.00 -10.16
C PHE A 80 -5.86 8.92 -9.91
N HIS A 81 -5.25 7.73 -10.02
CA HIS A 81 -3.82 7.58 -9.79
C HIS A 81 -2.99 8.22 -10.91
N GLY A 82 -1.87 8.81 -10.53
CA GLY A 82 -0.92 9.42 -11.48
C GLY A 82 -1.36 10.75 -12.10
N LYS A 83 -2.47 11.33 -11.66
CA LYS A 83 -2.96 12.60 -12.18
C LYS A 83 -3.61 13.45 -11.10
N GLN A 84 -3.70 14.75 -11.33
CA GLN A 84 -4.50 15.65 -10.51
C GLN A 84 -5.92 15.74 -11.07
N ASP A 85 -6.91 15.58 -10.20
CA ASP A 85 -8.32 15.69 -10.53
C ASP A 85 -9.06 16.31 -9.34
N PRO A 86 -9.75 17.43 -9.50
CA PRO A 86 -10.41 18.14 -8.41
C PRO A 86 -11.51 17.31 -7.71
N LYS A 87 -12.02 16.27 -8.36
CA LYS A 87 -13.02 15.36 -7.76
C LYS A 87 -12.40 14.23 -6.94
N ALA A 88 -11.09 13.99 -7.08
CA ALA A 88 -10.44 12.83 -6.50
C ALA A 88 -10.57 12.78 -4.98
N VAL A 89 -10.31 13.89 -4.29
CA VAL A 89 -10.35 13.95 -2.82
C VAL A 89 -11.78 13.66 -2.32
N GLU A 90 -12.77 14.34 -2.85
CA GLU A 90 -14.18 14.14 -2.45
C GLU A 90 -14.66 12.71 -2.71
N THR A 91 -14.31 12.17 -3.88
CA THR A 91 -14.70 10.82 -4.29
C THR A 91 -14.00 9.74 -3.46
N ALA A 92 -12.69 9.88 -3.18
CA ALA A 92 -11.90 8.85 -2.51
C ALA A 92 -12.03 8.88 -0.98
N TRP A 93 -12.32 10.03 -0.39
CA TRP A 93 -12.32 10.21 1.07
C TRP A 93 -13.19 9.21 1.84
N PRO A 94 -14.44 8.93 1.42
CA PRO A 94 -15.31 7.97 2.11
C PRO A 94 -14.76 6.53 2.13
N TYR A 95 -13.85 6.20 1.23
CA TYR A 95 -13.25 4.86 1.14
C TYR A 95 -11.98 4.67 1.97
N LEU A 96 -11.53 5.69 2.70
CA LEU A 96 -10.39 5.58 3.62
C LEU A 96 -10.71 4.68 4.82
N GLU A 97 -11.96 4.48 5.17
CA GLU A 97 -12.40 3.56 6.24
C GLU A 97 -12.97 2.22 5.73
N ASP A 98 -12.95 1.98 4.41
CA ASP A 98 -13.51 0.76 3.83
C ASP A 98 -12.91 -0.50 4.47
N SER A 99 -13.73 -1.52 4.67
CA SER A 99 -13.28 -2.80 5.23
C SER A 99 -12.30 -3.53 4.32
N ASP A 100 -12.41 -3.35 2.99
CA ASP A 100 -11.49 -3.93 2.03
C ASP A 100 -10.18 -3.13 1.96
N ARG A 101 -9.09 -3.78 2.33
CA ARG A 101 -7.75 -3.18 2.33
C ARG A 101 -7.32 -2.62 0.97
N LEU A 102 -7.73 -3.26 -0.13
CA LEU A 102 -7.35 -2.82 -1.48
C LEU A 102 -8.11 -1.56 -1.88
N ILE A 103 -9.36 -1.42 -1.44
CA ILE A 103 -10.14 -0.20 -1.63
C ILE A 103 -9.54 0.95 -0.82
N ARG A 104 -9.25 0.75 0.49
CA ARG A 104 -8.58 1.78 1.30
C ARG A 104 -7.26 2.23 0.68
N TRP A 105 -6.45 1.27 0.21
CA TRP A 105 -5.16 1.57 -0.42
C TRP A 105 -5.34 2.38 -1.71
N ALA A 106 -6.28 2.01 -2.59
CA ALA A 106 -6.57 2.73 -3.82
C ALA A 106 -7.07 4.16 -3.53
N ALA A 107 -7.95 4.31 -2.54
CA ALA A 107 -8.45 5.61 -2.09
C ALA A 107 -7.32 6.51 -1.57
N ARG A 108 -6.46 5.98 -0.71
CA ARG A 108 -5.31 6.72 -0.19
C ARG A 108 -4.37 7.18 -1.30
N ILE A 109 -4.02 6.31 -2.25
CA ILE A 109 -3.16 6.68 -3.38
C ILE A 109 -3.82 7.75 -4.26
N ALA A 110 -5.13 7.65 -4.50
CA ALA A 110 -5.86 8.69 -5.25
C ALA A 110 -5.72 10.08 -4.60
N ILE A 111 -5.76 10.16 -3.26
CA ILE A 111 -5.59 11.39 -2.49
C ILE A 111 -4.11 11.85 -2.49
N GLU A 112 -3.16 10.93 -2.36
CA GLU A 112 -1.72 11.22 -2.38
C GLU A 112 -1.27 11.92 -3.68
N HIS A 113 -1.98 11.73 -4.79
CA HIS A 113 -1.71 12.40 -6.06
C HIS A 113 -2.29 13.82 -6.17
N GLN A 114 -3.08 14.27 -5.19
CA GLN A 114 -3.70 15.58 -5.24
C GLN A 114 -2.85 16.66 -4.54
N PRO A 115 -2.99 17.95 -4.93
CA PRO A 115 -2.30 19.03 -4.23
C PRO A 115 -2.60 19.00 -2.74
N THR A 116 -1.57 18.91 -1.92
CA THR A 116 -1.67 18.67 -0.47
C THR A 116 -2.47 19.75 0.26
N GLU A 117 -2.39 21.00 -0.19
CA GLU A 117 -3.12 22.13 0.37
C GLU A 117 -4.64 21.97 0.28
N THR A 118 -5.13 21.13 -0.62
CA THR A 118 -6.57 20.93 -0.80
C THR A 118 -7.19 19.98 0.23
N TRP A 119 -6.36 19.17 0.91
CA TRP A 119 -6.86 18.12 1.81
C TRP A 119 -6.10 17.97 3.14
N ALA A 120 -4.93 18.60 3.30
CA ALA A 120 -4.10 18.45 4.50
C ALA A 120 -4.85 18.80 5.79
N ASN A 121 -5.58 19.92 5.81
CA ASN A 121 -6.34 20.34 6.99
C ASN A 121 -7.45 19.34 7.34
N LYS A 122 -8.10 18.77 6.34
CA LYS A 122 -9.12 17.72 6.55
C LYS A 122 -8.49 16.47 7.15
N ALA A 123 -7.30 16.05 6.67
CA ALA A 123 -6.58 14.91 7.22
C ALA A 123 -6.18 15.11 8.69
N LEU A 124 -5.76 16.31 9.05
CA LEU A 124 -5.35 16.66 10.43
C LEU A 124 -6.51 16.69 11.42
N SER A 125 -7.75 16.90 10.97
CA SER A 125 -8.90 17.15 11.84
C SER A 125 -10.14 16.31 11.52
N ASP A 126 -10.00 15.23 10.75
CA ASP A 126 -11.15 14.35 10.46
C ASP A 126 -11.74 13.78 11.75
N PRO A 127 -13.06 13.89 11.97
CA PRO A 127 -13.71 13.44 13.22
C PRO A 127 -13.80 11.91 13.32
N ASN A 128 -13.64 11.18 12.21
CA ASN A 128 -13.64 9.72 12.20
C ASN A 128 -12.21 9.20 12.37
N PRO A 129 -11.86 8.56 13.50
CA PRO A 129 -10.50 8.09 13.75
C PRO A 129 -9.97 7.11 12.70
N ALA A 130 -10.82 6.26 12.12
CA ALA A 130 -10.42 5.29 11.11
C ALA A 130 -10.01 6.00 9.80
N THR A 131 -10.84 6.92 9.32
CA THR A 131 -10.54 7.79 8.18
C THR A 131 -9.30 8.64 8.45
N GLN A 132 -9.23 9.24 9.64
CA GLN A 132 -8.14 10.13 10.03
C GLN A 132 -6.78 9.42 9.98
N VAL A 133 -6.69 8.20 10.49
CA VAL A 133 -5.41 7.44 10.51
C VAL A 133 -4.91 7.16 9.08
N GLU A 134 -5.76 6.77 8.15
CA GLU A 134 -5.37 6.56 6.75
C GLU A 134 -5.01 7.89 6.05
N ALA A 135 -5.76 8.96 6.34
CA ALA A 135 -5.47 10.29 5.81
C ALA A 135 -4.15 10.87 6.35
N LEU A 136 -3.84 10.67 7.64
CA LEU A 136 -2.57 11.04 8.24
C LEU A 136 -1.41 10.23 7.66
N LEU A 137 -1.62 8.94 7.34
CA LEU A 137 -0.64 8.14 6.63
C LEU A 137 -0.34 8.72 5.24
N ALA A 138 -1.39 9.07 4.47
CA ALA A 138 -1.23 9.74 3.19
C ALA A 138 -0.43 11.05 3.34
N LEU A 139 -0.83 11.91 4.27
CA LEU A 139 -0.18 13.21 4.51
C LEU A 139 1.29 13.05 4.89
N THR A 140 1.60 12.13 5.80
CA THR A 140 2.99 11.81 6.18
C THR A 140 3.82 11.34 4.98
N ARG A 141 3.22 10.57 4.06
CA ARG A 141 3.92 10.02 2.90
C ARG A 141 4.25 11.07 1.85
N VAL A 142 3.37 12.04 1.63
CA VAL A 142 3.56 13.05 0.59
C VAL A 142 4.33 14.28 1.07
N THR A 143 4.27 14.61 2.37
CA THR A 143 4.98 15.78 2.92
C THR A 143 6.34 15.44 3.52
N GLY A 144 6.57 14.19 3.91
CA GLY A 144 7.84 13.74 4.46
C GLY A 144 8.72 13.02 3.44
N THR A 145 10.01 13.31 3.43
CA THR A 145 10.98 12.64 2.55
C THR A 145 11.62 11.44 3.24
N CYS A 146 11.61 10.28 2.57
CA CYS A 146 12.30 9.09 3.05
C CYS A 146 13.81 9.37 3.18
N PRO A 147 14.46 9.07 4.31
CA PRO A 147 15.88 9.36 4.51
C PRO A 147 16.78 8.76 3.43
N GLN A 148 16.44 7.58 2.90
CA GLN A 148 17.20 6.92 1.84
C GLN A 148 17.14 7.64 0.48
N HIS A 149 16.15 8.51 0.28
CA HIS A 149 15.98 9.29 -0.94
C HIS A 149 16.35 10.77 -0.76
N ARG A 150 16.89 11.14 0.40
CA ARG A 150 17.39 12.49 0.64
C ARG A 150 18.69 12.70 -0.13
N ASN A 151 18.78 13.85 -0.79
CA ASN A 151 19.96 14.31 -1.52
C ASN A 151 20.05 15.84 -1.40
N ASP A 152 21.06 16.42 -2.01
CA ASP A 152 21.32 17.87 -1.94
C ASP A 152 20.20 18.74 -2.52
N GLN A 153 19.31 18.16 -3.33
CA GLN A 153 18.13 18.83 -3.89
C GLN A 153 16.90 18.72 -2.98
N THR A 154 16.97 17.89 -1.94
CA THR A 154 15.88 17.73 -1.00
C THR A 154 15.86 18.91 -0.05
N GLY A 155 14.75 19.63 0.01
CA GLY A 155 14.57 20.75 0.92
C GLY A 155 14.70 20.34 2.41
N PRO A 156 14.75 21.32 3.32
CA PRO A 156 14.79 21.06 4.75
C PRO A 156 13.56 20.28 5.21
N ILE A 157 13.69 19.61 6.35
CA ILE A 157 12.55 18.93 6.98
C ILE A 157 11.52 19.99 7.40
N ASP A 158 10.27 19.79 7.01
CA ASP A 158 9.15 20.62 7.46
C ASP A 158 8.81 20.30 8.92
N LEU A 159 9.39 21.09 9.83
CA LEU A 159 9.19 20.92 11.28
C LEU A 159 7.79 21.33 11.72
N GLU A 160 7.15 22.27 11.02
CA GLU A 160 5.78 22.67 11.28
C GLU A 160 4.81 21.53 10.97
N MET A 161 4.93 20.94 9.79
CA MET A 161 4.12 19.78 9.41
C MET A 161 4.36 18.60 10.35
N ARG A 162 5.61 18.35 10.77
CA ARG A 162 5.90 17.34 11.81
C ARG A 162 5.09 17.58 13.07
N GLY A 163 5.09 18.82 13.57
CA GLY A 163 4.33 19.18 14.77
C GLY A 163 2.83 18.93 14.61
N LYS A 164 2.25 19.35 13.47
CA LYS A 164 0.84 19.12 13.16
C LYS A 164 0.48 17.63 13.08
N LEU A 165 1.30 16.82 12.39
CA LEU A 165 1.11 15.38 12.29
C LEU A 165 1.17 14.69 13.65
N LEU A 166 2.18 14.99 14.47
CA LEU A 166 2.32 14.39 15.79
C LEU A 166 1.18 14.80 16.74
N ALA A 167 0.74 16.06 16.70
CA ALA A 167 -0.42 16.52 17.45
C ALA A 167 -1.70 15.79 17.03
N ALA A 168 -1.93 15.64 15.73
CA ALA A 168 -3.08 14.90 15.21
C ALA A 168 -3.03 13.41 15.62
N LEU A 169 -1.87 12.75 15.52
CA LEU A 169 -1.69 11.35 15.95
C LEU A 169 -1.91 11.19 17.48
N LEU A 170 -1.46 12.17 18.26
CA LEU A 170 -1.73 12.20 19.70
C LEU A 170 -3.22 12.43 20.03
N ALA A 171 -3.98 13.07 19.15
CA ALA A 171 -5.41 13.29 19.35
C ALA A 171 -6.28 12.06 19.00
N VAL A 172 -5.80 11.15 18.15
CA VAL A 172 -6.54 9.93 17.77
C VAL A 172 -6.83 9.08 19.03
N ASP A 173 -8.07 8.66 19.22
CA ASP A 173 -8.47 7.71 20.27
C ASP A 173 -8.32 6.26 19.80
N PRO A 174 -7.32 5.49 20.32
CA PRO A 174 -7.10 4.12 19.89
C PRO A 174 -8.21 3.15 20.28
N SER A 175 -9.05 3.48 21.26
CA SER A 175 -10.16 2.62 21.69
C SER A 175 -11.26 2.51 20.63
N LYS A 176 -11.34 3.48 19.73
CA LYS A 176 -12.28 3.51 18.60
C LYS A 176 -11.77 2.81 17.33
N LEU A 177 -10.56 2.27 17.39
CA LEU A 177 -9.91 1.61 16.26
C LEU A 177 -9.93 0.09 16.42
N ASN A 178 -10.19 -0.62 15.34
CA ASN A 178 -9.97 -2.06 15.30
C ASN A 178 -8.47 -2.39 15.22
N HIS A 179 -8.11 -3.68 15.31
CA HIS A 179 -6.70 -4.12 15.32
C HIS A 179 -5.92 -3.63 14.08
N ALA A 180 -6.46 -3.78 12.87
CA ALA A 180 -5.78 -3.35 11.65
C ALA A 180 -5.56 -1.83 11.60
N GLN A 181 -6.53 -1.06 12.06
CA GLN A 181 -6.46 0.41 12.14
C GLN A 181 -5.44 0.87 13.20
N LYS A 182 -5.33 0.17 14.33
CA LYS A 182 -4.27 0.41 15.33
C LYS A 182 -2.88 0.17 14.72
N LEU A 183 -2.70 -0.91 13.95
CA LEU A 183 -1.45 -1.15 13.25
C LEU A 183 -1.12 -0.03 12.26
N THR A 184 -2.13 0.50 11.56
CA THR A 184 -1.95 1.67 10.67
C THR A 184 -1.54 2.91 11.48
N LEU A 185 -2.15 3.16 12.63
CA LEU A 185 -1.78 4.27 13.52
C LEU A 185 -0.30 4.18 13.95
N TYR A 186 0.14 3.02 14.42
CA TYR A 186 1.55 2.81 14.83
C TYR A 186 2.50 2.93 13.63
N ARG A 187 2.11 2.40 12.49
CA ARG A 187 2.90 2.54 11.26
C ARG A 187 3.01 3.99 10.82
N THR A 188 1.94 4.76 10.93
CA THR A 188 1.94 6.19 10.61
C THR A 188 2.86 6.96 11.55
N LEU A 189 2.79 6.70 12.86
CA LEU A 189 3.71 7.28 13.83
C LEU A 189 5.18 6.94 13.50
N GLN A 190 5.47 5.66 13.24
CA GLN A 190 6.81 5.22 12.86
C GLN A 190 7.32 5.96 11.62
N ILE A 191 6.50 6.04 10.56
CA ILE A 191 6.89 6.71 9.31
C ILE A 191 7.08 8.21 9.55
N THR A 192 6.24 8.84 10.39
CA THR A 192 6.39 10.25 10.74
C THR A 192 7.75 10.51 11.41
N LEU A 193 8.11 9.70 12.41
CA LEU A 193 9.40 9.83 13.11
C LEU A 193 10.59 9.57 12.17
N VAL A 194 10.48 8.59 11.27
CA VAL A 194 11.54 8.28 10.29
C VAL A 194 11.71 9.40 9.28
N ARG A 195 10.62 9.97 8.78
CA ARG A 195 10.66 10.98 7.71
C ARG A 195 10.95 12.39 8.20
N PHE A 196 10.47 12.74 9.37
CA PHE A 196 10.59 14.09 9.93
C PHE A 196 11.59 14.19 11.10
N GLY A 197 12.15 13.06 11.52
CA GLY A 197 13.10 13.02 12.61
C GLY A 197 12.45 13.09 13.99
N ARG A 198 13.28 12.97 15.04
CA ARG A 198 12.86 13.00 16.43
C ARG A 198 12.29 14.39 16.81
N PRO A 199 11.13 14.46 17.46
CA PRO A 199 10.62 15.69 18.02
C PRO A 199 11.35 16.09 19.31
N ASP A 200 10.94 17.20 19.92
CA ASP A 200 11.41 17.63 21.24
C ASP A 200 11.05 16.60 22.34
N ASN A 201 11.71 16.75 23.50
CA ASN A 201 11.55 15.79 24.59
C ASN A 201 10.14 15.79 25.21
N ALA A 202 9.43 16.93 25.22
CA ALA A 202 8.06 17.00 25.73
C ALA A 202 7.12 16.17 24.84
N THR A 203 7.22 16.34 23.53
CA THR A 203 6.46 15.54 22.56
C THR A 203 6.81 14.05 22.66
N VAL A 204 8.10 13.69 22.84
CA VAL A 204 8.53 12.30 23.07
C VAL A 204 7.86 11.72 24.31
N SER A 205 7.84 12.47 25.43
CA SER A 205 7.18 12.01 26.67
C SER A 205 5.69 11.76 26.47
N SER A 206 4.99 12.66 25.78
CA SER A 206 3.56 12.49 25.47
C SER A 206 3.29 11.27 24.57
N LEU A 207 4.18 10.99 23.61
CA LEU A 207 4.08 9.81 22.75
C LEU A 207 4.27 8.52 23.56
N ILE A 208 5.27 8.47 24.44
CA ILE A 208 5.52 7.32 25.32
C ILE A 208 4.32 7.11 26.26
N GLU A 209 3.88 8.15 26.95
CA GLU A 209 2.73 8.06 27.87
C GLU A 209 1.49 7.49 27.18
N LYS A 210 1.22 7.91 25.95
CA LYS A 210 0.04 7.48 25.20
C LYS A 210 0.16 6.09 24.61
N PHE A 211 1.30 5.77 23.99
CA PHE A 211 1.42 4.59 23.14
C PHE A 211 2.10 3.40 23.83
N ASP A 212 2.99 3.61 24.79
CA ASP A 212 3.69 2.52 25.49
C ASP A 212 2.74 1.54 26.19
N PRO A 213 1.68 1.99 26.89
CA PRO A 213 0.72 1.08 27.53
C PRO A 213 -0.08 0.21 26.54
N LEU A 214 -0.02 0.50 25.25
CA LEU A 214 -0.75 -0.22 24.20
C LEU A 214 0.08 -1.35 23.59
N PHE A 215 1.34 -1.52 24.03
CA PHE A 215 2.21 -2.61 23.56
C PHE A 215 2.37 -3.69 24.65
N PRO A 216 2.49 -4.99 24.22
CA PRO A 216 2.23 -5.49 22.87
C PRO A 216 0.75 -5.40 22.50
N ALA A 217 0.48 -5.10 21.23
CA ALA A 217 -0.90 -4.94 20.72
C ALA A 217 -1.50 -6.26 20.28
#